data_cda164fc0b4c8d12ae6effa7d8d5b3f1
#
_entry.id   cda164fc0b4c8d12ae6effa7d8d5b3f1
#
_cell.length_a   1.000
_cell.length_b   1.000
_cell.length_c   1.000
_cell.angle_alpha   90.00
_cell.angle_beta   90.00
_cell.angle_gamma   90.00
#
_symmetry.space_group_name_H-M   'P 1'
#
loop_
_entity.id
_entity.type
_entity.pdbx_description
1 polymer ?
#
loop_
_entity_poly.entity_id
_entity_poly.type
_entity_poly.pdbx_seq_one_letter_code
_entity_poly.pdbx_strand_id
1 'polypeptide(L)'
;RYNETGALVPFLAEEIPTVANGGVSADLKSITWKLKSGLKWSDGSAVTSADVKFTGEYCMDPDGGCAQLEKFDGVTDIATPDDGTIVVSFSASKPNPYGPFVGGQTPILQKKQFANCMGAKAPNCTAENFGPIGTGPFVVTEFKPNDVIQMKANDNYRDPNKPAFATVTFKGGGDATAAGRSVLETGEFDYAWNLQLAPEVIANMEKAGKGIAIAGFGPLVERLEMNMTDPSPSLDADTRSTRKAPHPFLTDINVRKALSMAIDRPLLVEIGYGKAGDVTCDLVPAPDLYAAKNTHCLKQDIAGANALLEKAGWKKGSDGIRAKDGVKLSILYQTSTNAVRQDFQALIKEWWQQIGVETELRNLNASVFFGGDPGSPDTYQKFYADVEMYANTFDGTDPQAYLSAYRCGNEPKPESQWQGANINRYCDPAYDALLDKLSATGDLKKRGEIGIQLNNMLTKDSYTIVPLVHRGRVSAHAKSLGGVVLNTWDSELWNVADWYRIK
;
A
#
# COMPACT_ATOMS: atom_id res chain seq x y z
N ARG A 1 17.23 0.56 -3.59
CA ARG A 1 15.91 1.06 -3.99
C ARG A 1 15.60 0.77 -5.45
N TYR A 2 14.36 0.97 -5.87
CA TYR A 2 13.97 0.85 -7.27
C TYR A 2 14.02 2.21 -7.96
N ASN A 3 14.44 2.22 -9.23
CA ASN A 3 14.39 3.40 -10.10
C ASN A 3 13.04 3.49 -10.84
N GLU A 4 12.88 4.49 -11.70
CA GLU A 4 11.65 4.75 -12.48
C GLU A 4 11.29 3.64 -13.47
N THR A 5 12.25 2.76 -13.80
CA THR A 5 12.01 1.58 -14.67
C THR A 5 11.70 0.31 -13.87
N GLY A 6 11.69 0.37 -12.54
CA GLY A 6 11.56 -0.78 -11.65
C GLY A 6 12.84 -1.60 -11.48
N ALA A 7 13.96 -1.12 -12.00
CA ALA A 7 15.25 -1.77 -11.80
C ALA A 7 15.82 -1.47 -10.40
N LEU A 8 16.37 -2.50 -9.77
CA LEU A 8 17.05 -2.36 -8.48
C LEU A 8 18.39 -1.63 -8.65
N VAL A 9 18.59 -0.54 -7.94
CA VAL A 9 19.81 0.28 -7.98
C VAL A 9 20.40 0.49 -6.60
N PRO A 10 21.75 0.54 -6.46
CA PRO A 10 22.39 0.75 -5.17
C PRO A 10 22.10 2.18 -4.66
N PHE A 11 21.78 2.29 -3.36
CA PHE A 11 21.49 3.58 -2.72
C PHE A 11 22.41 3.81 -1.51
N LEU A 12 22.20 3.10 -0.42
CA LEU A 12 23.15 3.05 0.72
C LEU A 12 24.19 1.93 0.53
N ALA A 13 23.84 0.87 -0.21
CA ALA A 13 24.75 -0.21 -0.53
C ALA A 13 25.76 0.19 -1.63
N GLU A 14 26.93 -0.42 -1.63
CA GLU A 14 27.96 -0.24 -2.66
C GLU A 14 27.50 -0.78 -4.01
N GLU A 15 26.94 -1.99 -4.00
CA GLU A 15 26.40 -2.67 -5.18
C GLU A 15 25.16 -3.51 -4.82
N ILE A 16 24.48 -4.04 -5.82
CA ILE A 16 23.39 -5.00 -5.63
C ILE A 16 23.99 -6.39 -5.50
N PRO A 17 23.79 -7.09 -4.36
CA PRO A 17 24.26 -8.45 -4.17
C PRO A 17 23.59 -9.40 -5.15
N THR A 18 24.36 -10.28 -5.77
CA THR A 18 23.89 -11.33 -6.69
C THR A 18 24.67 -12.62 -6.43
N VAL A 19 24.21 -13.74 -7.00
CA VAL A 19 25.00 -14.98 -6.98
C VAL A 19 26.31 -14.79 -7.77
N ALA A 20 26.28 -14.03 -8.87
CA ALA A 20 27.43 -13.82 -9.75
C ALA A 20 28.57 -13.04 -9.08
N ASN A 21 28.26 -12.05 -8.19
CA ASN A 21 29.27 -11.29 -7.45
C ASN A 21 29.53 -11.86 -6.03
N GLY A 22 28.92 -13.00 -5.70
CA GLY A 22 29.08 -13.66 -4.41
C GLY A 22 28.31 -13.01 -3.26
N GLY A 23 27.53 -11.97 -3.54
CA GLY A 23 26.70 -11.28 -2.57
C GLY A 23 25.44 -12.07 -2.16
N VAL A 24 25.03 -13.03 -2.98
CA VAL A 24 24.01 -14.04 -2.63
C VAL A 24 24.67 -15.40 -2.64
N SER A 25 24.47 -16.20 -1.58
CA SER A 25 25.05 -17.54 -1.47
C SER A 25 24.54 -18.47 -2.56
N ALA A 26 25.36 -19.45 -2.97
CA ALA A 26 25.04 -20.41 -4.04
C ALA A 26 23.80 -21.27 -3.72
N ASP A 27 23.54 -21.53 -2.45
CA ASP A 27 22.35 -22.23 -1.95
C ASP A 27 21.13 -21.31 -1.77
N LEU A 28 21.30 -20.01 -2.06
CA LEU A 28 20.29 -18.97 -1.95
C LEU A 28 19.76 -18.78 -0.51
N LYS A 29 20.51 -19.16 0.51
CA LYS A 29 20.11 -19.04 1.92
C LYS A 29 20.68 -17.82 2.63
N SER A 30 21.45 -16.99 1.95
CA SER A 30 21.90 -15.72 2.52
C SER A 30 22.13 -14.67 1.45
N ILE A 31 21.99 -13.40 1.88
CA ILE A 31 22.37 -12.23 1.11
C ILE A 31 23.28 -11.35 1.97
N THR A 32 24.37 -10.88 1.36
CA THR A 32 25.36 -10.02 2.01
C THR A 32 25.31 -8.64 1.39
N TRP A 33 24.96 -7.63 2.19
CA TRP A 33 24.99 -6.24 1.81
C TRP A 33 26.27 -5.58 2.34
N LYS A 34 26.85 -4.69 1.54
CA LYS A 34 27.96 -3.82 1.94
C LYS A 34 27.52 -2.38 1.84
N LEU A 35 27.66 -1.63 2.92
CA LEU A 35 27.37 -0.20 2.97
C LEU A 35 28.49 0.58 2.27
N LYS A 36 28.11 1.66 1.57
CA LYS A 36 29.09 2.64 1.09
C LYS A 36 29.87 3.23 2.25
N SER A 37 31.15 3.49 2.04
CA SER A 37 31.99 4.14 3.04
C SER A 37 31.57 5.57 3.32
N GLY A 38 31.75 6.05 4.54
CA GLY A 38 31.55 7.44 4.93
C GLY A 38 30.10 7.91 5.00
N LEU A 39 29.11 6.99 4.98
CA LEU A 39 27.71 7.34 5.19
C LEU A 39 27.49 7.93 6.58
N LYS A 40 26.72 9.00 6.64
CA LYS A 40 26.36 9.69 7.89
C LYS A 40 24.86 9.84 8.03
N TRP A 41 24.41 9.75 9.25
CA TRP A 41 23.11 10.24 9.67
C TRP A 41 23.08 11.77 9.67
N SER A 42 21.92 12.36 9.69
CA SER A 42 21.75 13.82 9.70
C SER A 42 22.29 14.49 10.96
N ASP A 43 22.50 13.74 12.05
CA ASP A 43 23.16 14.22 13.27
C ASP A 43 24.71 14.13 13.19
N GLY A 44 25.26 13.68 12.07
CA GLY A 44 26.70 13.54 11.82
C GLY A 44 27.30 12.21 12.29
N SER A 45 26.57 11.37 13.02
CA SER A 45 27.03 10.04 13.41
C SER A 45 27.12 9.09 12.20
N ALA A 46 28.00 8.09 12.29
CA ALA A 46 28.17 7.10 11.20
C ALA A 46 26.94 6.20 11.07
N VAL A 47 26.59 5.86 9.84
CA VAL A 47 25.64 4.78 9.54
C VAL A 47 26.41 3.47 9.56
N THR A 48 25.95 2.49 10.33
CA THR A 48 26.62 1.21 10.49
C THR A 48 25.69 0.02 10.25
N SER A 49 26.26 -1.15 10.09
CA SER A 49 25.53 -2.42 10.00
C SER A 49 24.66 -2.68 11.24
N ALA A 50 25.04 -2.13 12.41
CA ALA A 50 24.24 -2.23 13.63
C ALA A 50 22.90 -1.50 13.53
N ASP A 51 22.76 -0.42 12.74
CA ASP A 51 21.50 0.25 12.46
C ASP A 51 20.60 -0.63 11.58
N VAL A 52 21.20 -1.29 10.59
CA VAL A 52 20.45 -2.20 9.68
C VAL A 52 19.95 -3.42 10.45
N LYS A 53 20.79 -4.04 11.28
CA LYS A 53 20.39 -5.15 12.16
C LYS A 53 19.26 -4.72 13.09
N PHE A 54 19.41 -3.58 13.76
CA PHE A 54 18.38 -3.02 14.63
C PHE A 54 17.05 -2.84 13.91
N THR A 55 17.07 -2.34 12.67
CA THR A 55 15.85 -2.16 11.86
C THR A 55 15.14 -3.49 11.58
N GLY A 56 15.90 -4.55 11.28
CA GLY A 56 15.34 -5.89 11.13
C GLY A 56 14.75 -6.43 12.43
N GLU A 57 15.48 -6.31 13.54
CA GLU A 57 15.00 -6.72 14.87
C GLU A 57 13.73 -5.94 15.27
N TYR A 58 13.69 -4.63 15.02
CA TYR A 58 12.54 -3.77 15.26
C TYR A 58 11.30 -4.25 14.48
N CYS A 59 11.46 -4.58 13.20
CA CYS A 59 10.35 -5.01 12.37
C CYS A 59 9.90 -6.45 12.65
N MET A 60 10.82 -7.35 13.03
CA MET A 60 10.51 -8.74 13.33
C MET A 60 10.03 -8.96 14.79
N ASP A 61 10.06 -7.93 15.63
CA ASP A 61 9.54 -8.04 17.00
C ASP A 61 8.03 -8.32 16.96
N PRO A 62 7.56 -9.43 17.53
CA PRO A 62 6.16 -9.85 17.45
C PRO A 62 5.19 -8.87 18.13
N ASP A 63 5.68 -8.08 19.10
CA ASP A 63 4.89 -7.10 19.82
C ASP A 63 4.94 -5.70 19.18
N GLY A 64 5.78 -5.52 18.14
CA GLY A 64 6.05 -4.21 17.53
C GLY A 64 5.03 -3.76 16.49
N GLY A 65 4.32 -4.71 15.86
CA GLY A 65 3.29 -4.41 14.86
C GLY A 65 3.83 -3.77 13.58
N CYS A 66 4.99 -4.17 13.08
CA CYS A 66 5.57 -3.64 11.86
C CYS A 66 4.69 -3.93 10.64
N ALA A 67 4.27 -2.88 9.92
CA ALA A 67 3.45 -2.99 8.71
C ALA A 67 4.19 -3.63 7.51
N GLN A 68 5.49 -3.90 7.63
CA GLN A 68 6.33 -4.50 6.58
C GLN A 68 6.94 -5.84 7.02
N LEU A 69 6.34 -6.49 8.02
CA LEU A 69 6.84 -7.76 8.57
C LEU A 69 7.00 -8.84 7.50
N GLU A 70 6.10 -8.89 6.52
CA GLU A 70 6.14 -9.88 5.43
C GLU A 70 7.40 -9.78 4.54
N LYS A 71 8.08 -8.64 4.52
CA LYS A 71 9.37 -8.49 3.82
C LYS A 71 10.51 -9.27 4.49
N PHE A 72 10.35 -9.58 5.77
CA PHE A 72 11.29 -10.36 6.57
C PHE A 72 10.91 -11.85 6.66
N ASP A 73 9.90 -12.29 5.91
CA ASP A 73 9.48 -13.70 5.90
C ASP A 73 10.66 -14.64 5.61
N GLY A 74 10.84 -15.64 6.49
CA GLY A 74 11.90 -16.61 6.42
C GLY A 74 13.30 -16.13 6.90
N VAL A 75 13.45 -14.88 7.33
CA VAL A 75 14.70 -14.40 7.94
C VAL A 75 14.91 -15.09 9.28
N THR A 76 16.09 -15.66 9.49
CA THR A 76 16.47 -16.37 10.74
C THR A 76 17.56 -15.65 11.52
N ASP A 77 18.39 -14.87 10.83
CA ASP A 77 19.47 -14.11 11.46
C ASP A 77 19.89 -12.92 10.61
N ILE A 78 20.36 -11.87 11.27
CA ILE A 78 21.00 -10.69 10.67
C ILE A 78 22.33 -10.50 11.36
N ALA A 79 23.40 -11.01 10.76
CA ALA A 79 24.76 -10.88 11.30
C ALA A 79 25.41 -9.59 10.79
N THR A 80 26.25 -8.99 11.64
CA THR A 80 27.04 -7.78 11.35
C THR A 80 28.51 -8.02 11.68
N PRO A 81 29.27 -8.71 10.80
CA PRO A 81 30.64 -9.08 11.06
C PRO A 81 31.61 -7.89 11.22
N ASP A 82 31.22 -6.75 10.61
CA ASP A 82 31.93 -5.46 10.75
C ASP A 82 30.89 -4.31 10.56
N ASP A 83 31.35 -3.06 10.72
CA ASP A 83 30.48 -1.87 10.66
C ASP A 83 29.84 -1.60 9.29
N GLY A 84 30.35 -2.22 8.22
CA GLY A 84 29.86 -2.00 6.84
C GLY A 84 29.14 -3.21 6.23
N THR A 85 29.22 -4.39 6.87
CA THR A 85 28.73 -5.64 6.28
C THR A 85 27.53 -6.17 7.04
N ILE A 86 26.47 -6.53 6.30
CA ILE A 86 25.23 -7.13 6.82
C ILE A 86 24.99 -8.44 6.09
N VAL A 87 24.85 -9.54 6.83
CA VAL A 87 24.50 -10.86 6.29
C VAL A 87 23.11 -11.23 6.78
N VAL A 88 22.14 -11.33 5.87
CA VAL A 88 20.79 -11.79 6.18
C VAL A 88 20.70 -13.26 5.81
N SER A 89 20.36 -14.11 6.78
CA SER A 89 20.20 -15.57 6.60
C SER A 89 18.72 -15.95 6.56
N PHE A 90 18.40 -16.94 5.74
CA PHE A 90 17.03 -17.44 5.55
C PHE A 90 16.93 -18.91 5.98
N SER A 91 15.77 -19.30 6.50
CA SER A 91 15.44 -20.68 6.90
C SER A 91 15.44 -21.68 5.74
N ALA A 92 15.16 -21.20 4.53
CA ALA A 92 15.12 -21.99 3.30
C ALA A 92 15.76 -21.20 2.14
N SER A 93 15.98 -21.86 1.01
CA SER A 93 16.40 -21.18 -0.22
C SER A 93 15.44 -20.06 -0.58
N LYS A 94 15.96 -18.84 -0.79
CA LYS A 94 15.22 -17.61 -1.12
C LYS A 94 15.72 -17.05 -2.45
N PRO A 95 15.19 -17.48 -3.58
CA PRO A 95 15.63 -17.03 -4.90
C PRO A 95 15.47 -15.54 -5.17
N ASN A 96 14.48 -14.89 -4.51
CA ASN A 96 14.35 -13.43 -4.45
C ASN A 96 14.62 -12.93 -3.03
N PRO A 97 15.89 -12.66 -2.65
CA PRO A 97 16.26 -12.31 -1.30
C PRO A 97 16.15 -10.80 -1.00
N TYR A 98 15.58 -10.00 -1.92
CA TYR A 98 15.56 -8.53 -1.87
C TYR A 98 14.34 -7.96 -1.11
N GLY A 99 13.68 -8.72 -0.26
CA GLY A 99 12.59 -8.22 0.59
C GLY A 99 13.11 -7.29 1.69
N PRO A 100 13.99 -7.77 2.60
CA PRO A 100 14.51 -6.96 3.70
C PRO A 100 15.31 -5.74 3.21
N PHE A 101 15.06 -4.58 3.80
CA PHE A 101 15.82 -3.33 3.61
C PHE A 101 15.79 -2.74 2.19
N VAL A 102 14.91 -3.20 1.32
CA VAL A 102 14.81 -2.74 -0.06
C VAL A 102 13.49 -2.00 -0.31
N GLY A 103 13.57 -0.87 -1.04
CA GLY A 103 12.44 0.00 -1.35
C GLY A 103 12.19 1.07 -0.29
N GLY A 104 11.28 2.01 -0.62
CA GLY A 104 10.97 3.17 0.23
C GLY A 104 10.17 2.83 1.48
N GLN A 105 9.54 1.66 1.52
CA GLN A 105 8.67 1.25 2.62
C GLN A 105 9.41 0.64 3.82
N THR A 106 10.70 0.31 3.68
CA THR A 106 11.54 -0.21 4.77
C THR A 106 12.78 0.66 4.99
N PRO A 107 12.62 1.91 5.46
CA PRO A 107 13.76 2.76 5.75
C PRO A 107 14.60 2.18 6.88
N ILE A 108 15.90 2.35 6.80
CA ILE A 108 16.79 2.00 7.91
C ILE A 108 16.60 3.01 9.04
N LEU A 109 16.39 2.53 10.26
CA LEU A 109 16.22 3.32 11.47
C LEU A 109 17.59 3.53 12.16
N GLN A 110 17.80 4.73 12.69
CA GLN A 110 18.97 4.95 13.54
C GLN A 110 18.77 4.25 14.89
N LYS A 111 19.61 3.24 15.20
CA LYS A 111 19.53 2.47 16.44
C LYS A 111 19.56 3.36 17.69
N LYS A 112 20.43 4.38 17.71
CA LYS A 112 20.57 5.30 18.85
C LYS A 112 19.27 6.04 19.15
N GLN A 113 18.54 6.49 18.13
CA GLN A 113 17.29 7.22 18.29
C GLN A 113 16.15 6.29 18.73
N PHE A 114 16.01 5.13 18.08
CA PHE A 114 14.88 4.23 18.26
C PHE A 114 15.09 3.12 19.29
N ALA A 115 16.23 3.09 20.02
CA ALA A 115 16.56 2.00 20.94
C ALA A 115 15.50 1.72 22.02
N ASN A 116 14.76 2.74 22.43
CA ASN A 116 13.70 2.63 23.44
C ASN A 116 12.30 2.36 22.82
N CYS A 117 12.21 2.19 21.49
CA CYS A 117 10.97 2.05 20.73
C CYS A 117 10.70 0.61 20.30
N MET A 118 11.33 -0.40 20.92
CA MET A 118 11.17 -1.80 20.55
C MET A 118 9.86 -2.40 21.08
N GLY A 119 9.31 -3.36 20.33
CA GLY A 119 8.15 -4.15 20.69
C GLY A 119 6.92 -3.30 20.96
N ALA A 120 6.19 -3.59 22.02
CA ALA A 120 4.97 -2.89 22.43
C ALA A 120 5.14 -1.38 22.70
N LYS A 121 6.38 -0.86 22.74
CA LYS A 121 6.65 0.58 22.86
C LYS A 121 6.62 1.31 21.52
N ALA A 122 6.77 0.60 20.39
CA ALA A 122 6.84 1.20 19.07
C ALA A 122 5.71 2.19 18.74
N PRO A 123 4.43 1.90 19.02
CA PRO A 123 3.33 2.83 18.75
C PRO A 123 3.39 4.13 19.55
N ASN A 124 4.13 4.16 20.65
CA ASN A 124 4.23 5.32 21.55
C ASN A 124 5.40 6.25 21.24
N CYS A 125 6.27 5.87 20.29
CA CYS A 125 7.45 6.65 19.89
C CYS A 125 7.11 7.75 18.88
N THR A 126 6.13 8.58 19.21
CA THR A 126 5.65 9.67 18.35
C THR A 126 6.73 10.72 18.07
N ALA A 127 7.53 11.08 19.09
CA ALA A 127 8.57 12.08 18.94
C ALA A 127 9.66 11.65 17.96
N GLU A 128 10.10 10.40 18.03
CA GLU A 128 11.09 9.80 17.13
C GLU A 128 10.57 9.70 15.70
N ASN A 129 9.28 9.32 15.55
CA ASN A 129 8.62 9.23 14.24
C ASN A 129 8.37 10.60 13.60
N PHE A 130 8.14 11.65 14.38
CA PHE A 130 7.90 13.00 13.87
C PHE A 130 9.18 13.79 13.61
N GLY A 131 10.29 13.42 14.25
CA GLY A 131 11.60 14.03 14.05
C GLY A 131 12.68 12.99 13.73
N PRO A 132 12.52 12.14 12.69
CA PRO A 132 13.44 11.05 12.43
C PRO A 132 14.81 11.58 12.02
N ILE A 133 15.87 10.98 12.59
CA ILE A 133 17.24 11.16 12.12
C ILE A 133 17.42 10.23 10.92
N GLY A 134 17.61 10.81 9.73
CA GLY A 134 17.66 10.08 8.47
C GLY A 134 18.97 10.29 7.72
N THR A 135 19.12 9.58 6.60
CA THR A 135 20.25 9.69 5.65
C THR A 135 19.85 10.43 4.37
N GLY A 136 18.63 10.97 4.32
CA GLY A 136 18.07 11.65 3.16
C GLY A 136 18.66 13.06 2.94
N PRO A 137 18.29 13.71 1.81
CA PRO A 137 18.81 15.04 1.47
C PRO A 137 18.25 16.16 2.34
N PHE A 138 17.19 15.90 3.11
CA PHE A 138 16.54 16.87 3.99
C PHE A 138 16.34 16.29 5.38
N VAL A 139 16.29 17.19 6.39
CA VAL A 139 16.07 16.90 7.80
C VAL A 139 14.78 17.58 8.26
N VAL A 140 13.92 16.86 8.95
CA VAL A 140 12.70 17.42 9.54
C VAL A 140 13.08 18.39 10.66
N THR A 141 12.55 19.61 10.61
CA THR A 141 12.71 20.65 11.63
C THR A 141 11.42 20.90 12.40
N GLU A 142 10.28 20.63 11.77
CA GLU A 142 8.96 20.72 12.40
C GLU A 142 8.03 19.71 11.75
N PHE A 143 7.21 19.03 12.55
CA PHE A 143 6.15 18.14 12.08
C PHE A 143 4.86 18.45 12.86
N LYS A 144 3.87 18.99 12.18
CA LYS A 144 2.51 19.20 12.70
C LYS A 144 1.55 18.31 11.91
N PRO A 145 0.99 17.25 12.51
CA PRO A 145 0.03 16.36 11.84
C PRO A 145 -1.12 17.16 11.20
N ASN A 146 -1.49 16.77 9.98
CA ASN A 146 -2.55 17.39 9.17
C ASN A 146 -2.34 18.88 8.83
N ASP A 147 -1.17 19.44 9.06
CA ASP A 147 -0.87 20.83 8.74
C ASP A 147 0.42 20.95 7.93
N VAL A 148 1.59 20.80 8.56
CA VAL A 148 2.85 21.12 7.89
C VAL A 148 4.00 20.24 8.36
N ILE A 149 4.89 19.89 7.40
CA ILE A 149 6.24 19.40 7.71
C ILE A 149 7.24 20.39 7.12
N GLN A 150 8.08 20.95 7.98
CA GLN A 150 9.21 21.79 7.57
C GLN A 150 10.49 20.96 7.57
N MET A 151 11.29 21.14 6.52
CA MET A 151 12.56 20.45 6.41
C MET A 151 13.63 21.43 5.92
N LYS A 152 14.86 21.21 6.34
CA LYS A 152 16.06 21.90 5.83
C LYS A 152 17.00 20.92 5.12
N ALA A 153 17.87 21.43 4.26
CA ALA A 153 18.93 20.62 3.65
C ALA A 153 19.79 19.93 4.72
N ASN A 154 20.19 18.70 4.45
CA ASN A 154 21.01 17.89 5.31
C ASN A 154 22.48 18.16 5.03
N ASP A 155 23.20 18.84 5.94
CA ASP A 155 24.62 19.14 5.83
C ASP A 155 25.52 17.88 5.77
N ASN A 156 25.00 16.74 6.23
CA ASN A 156 25.67 15.44 6.22
C ASN A 156 25.22 14.54 5.06
N TYR A 157 24.50 15.09 4.08
CA TYR A 157 24.08 14.29 2.93
C TYR A 157 25.28 13.80 2.12
N ARG A 158 25.21 12.55 1.67
CA ARG A 158 26.33 11.84 1.00
C ARG A 158 26.84 12.48 -0.29
N ASP A 159 26.02 13.29 -0.97
CA ASP A 159 26.43 14.08 -2.14
C ASP A 159 26.56 15.55 -1.72
N PRO A 160 27.77 16.10 -1.67
CA PRO A 160 28.00 17.47 -1.19
C PRO A 160 27.43 18.54 -2.14
N ASN A 161 27.07 18.18 -3.38
CA ASN A 161 26.47 19.09 -4.37
C ASN A 161 24.95 19.07 -4.34
N LYS A 162 24.33 18.32 -3.43
CA LYS A 162 22.88 18.14 -3.32
C LYS A 162 22.42 18.29 -1.87
N PRO A 163 21.15 18.64 -1.66
CA PRO A 163 20.15 19.08 -2.65
C PRO A 163 20.37 20.52 -3.12
N ALA A 164 19.73 20.93 -4.23
CA ALA A 164 19.79 22.31 -4.72
C ALA A 164 18.89 23.28 -3.90
N PHE A 165 17.90 22.78 -3.19
CA PHE A 165 17.00 23.55 -2.33
C PHE A 165 17.50 23.57 -0.89
N ALA A 166 17.42 24.74 -0.23
CA ALA A 166 17.80 24.87 1.18
C ALA A 166 16.71 24.34 2.13
N THR A 167 15.45 24.45 1.73
CA THR A 167 14.28 24.04 2.52
C THR A 167 13.22 23.37 1.67
N VAL A 168 12.42 22.51 2.31
CA VAL A 168 11.22 21.90 1.74
C VAL A 168 10.09 22.06 2.75
N THR A 169 8.92 22.43 2.26
CA THR A 169 7.68 22.49 3.04
C THR A 169 6.66 21.53 2.45
N PHE A 170 6.21 20.56 3.22
CA PHE A 170 5.02 19.77 2.90
C PHE A 170 3.82 20.42 3.57
N LYS A 171 2.83 20.83 2.79
CA LYS A 171 1.54 21.30 3.31
C LYS A 171 0.55 20.15 3.29
N GLY A 172 0.07 19.80 4.47
CA GLY A 172 -0.98 18.81 4.67
C GLY A 172 -2.35 19.44 4.95
N GLY A 173 -3.33 18.61 5.30
CA GLY A 173 -4.66 19.05 5.75
C GLY A 173 -5.59 19.59 4.67
N GLY A 174 -5.14 19.69 3.41
CA GLY A 174 -5.95 20.08 2.26
C GLY A 174 -6.57 18.90 1.52
N ASP A 175 -7.35 19.20 0.49
CA ASP A 175 -7.86 18.21 -0.47
C ASP A 175 -7.08 18.24 -1.80
N ALA A 176 -7.34 17.26 -2.67
CA ALA A 176 -6.68 17.16 -3.97
C ALA A 176 -6.96 18.36 -4.88
N THR A 177 -8.16 18.99 -4.77
CA THR A 177 -8.54 20.18 -5.56
C THR A 177 -7.69 21.38 -5.18
N ALA A 178 -7.54 21.62 -3.86
CA ALA A 178 -6.70 22.72 -3.35
C ALA A 178 -5.23 22.48 -3.73
N ALA A 179 -4.72 21.25 -3.59
CA ALA A 179 -3.36 20.89 -3.96
C ALA A 179 -3.11 21.06 -5.47
N GLY A 180 -4.01 20.56 -6.32
CA GLY A 180 -3.92 20.73 -7.77
C GLY A 180 -3.94 22.19 -8.20
N ARG A 181 -4.85 22.98 -7.64
CA ARG A 181 -4.95 24.41 -7.92
C ARG A 181 -3.68 25.17 -7.55
N SER A 182 -3.10 24.87 -6.38
CA SER A 182 -1.91 25.57 -5.90
C SER A 182 -0.68 25.38 -6.81
N VAL A 183 -0.60 24.27 -7.55
CA VAL A 183 0.49 23.97 -8.50
C VAL A 183 0.13 24.35 -9.94
N LEU A 184 -1.07 23.94 -10.40
CA LEU A 184 -1.46 24.06 -11.81
C LEU A 184 -2.01 25.43 -12.18
N GLU A 185 -2.76 26.10 -11.26
CA GLU A 185 -3.41 27.39 -11.54
C GLU A 185 -2.66 28.58 -10.95
N THR A 186 -2.30 28.52 -9.65
CA THR A 186 -1.70 29.69 -8.97
C THR A 186 -0.17 29.69 -9.03
N GLY A 187 0.45 28.50 -9.07
CA GLY A 187 1.90 28.35 -8.97
C GLY A 187 2.47 28.67 -7.59
N GLU A 188 1.65 28.60 -6.55
CA GLU A 188 2.05 28.84 -5.15
C GLU A 188 2.96 27.74 -4.62
N PHE A 189 2.69 26.47 -5.03
CA PHE A 189 3.47 25.30 -4.67
C PHE A 189 4.14 24.67 -5.90
N ASP A 190 5.22 23.93 -5.65
CA ASP A 190 6.05 23.32 -6.67
C ASP A 190 5.62 21.93 -7.09
N TYR A 191 4.99 21.16 -6.17
CA TYR A 191 4.62 19.77 -6.41
C TYR A 191 3.31 19.44 -5.67
N ALA A 192 2.40 18.76 -6.35
CA ALA A 192 1.17 18.21 -5.78
C ALA A 192 1.17 16.69 -5.94
N TRP A 193 1.17 15.98 -4.81
CA TRP A 193 1.20 14.54 -4.75
C TRP A 193 -0.20 13.93 -4.82
N ASN A 194 -0.34 12.82 -5.55
CA ASN A 194 -1.53 11.95 -5.55
C ASN A 194 -2.83 12.72 -5.84
N LEU A 195 -2.88 13.37 -6.99
CA LEU A 195 -4.05 14.13 -7.44
C LEU A 195 -5.18 13.18 -7.90
N GLN A 196 -6.03 12.79 -6.96
CA GLN A 196 -7.26 12.05 -7.25
C GLN A 196 -8.39 13.05 -7.55
N LEU A 197 -8.42 13.50 -8.79
CA LEU A 197 -9.40 14.45 -9.35
C LEU A 197 -9.89 13.92 -10.69
N ALA A 198 -11.14 14.27 -11.01
CA ALA A 198 -11.69 13.99 -12.34
C ALA A 198 -10.77 14.57 -13.43
N PRO A 199 -10.57 13.86 -14.55
CA PRO A 199 -9.61 14.25 -15.60
C PRO A 199 -9.86 15.64 -16.18
N GLU A 200 -11.12 16.03 -16.34
CA GLU A 200 -11.53 17.35 -16.82
C GLU A 200 -11.17 18.48 -15.85
N VAL A 201 -11.19 18.21 -14.53
CA VAL A 201 -10.78 19.19 -13.50
C VAL A 201 -9.30 19.48 -13.65
N ILE A 202 -8.47 18.44 -13.77
CA ILE A 202 -7.02 18.58 -13.99
C ILE A 202 -6.74 19.34 -15.30
N ALA A 203 -7.39 18.93 -16.39
CA ALA A 203 -7.22 19.58 -17.69
C ALA A 203 -7.64 21.06 -17.69
N ASN A 204 -8.65 21.42 -16.91
CA ASN A 204 -9.05 22.83 -16.75
C ASN A 204 -8.02 23.62 -15.95
N MET A 205 -7.47 23.06 -14.86
CA MET A 205 -6.41 23.71 -14.06
C MET A 205 -5.15 23.95 -14.89
N GLU A 206 -4.75 23.00 -15.74
CA GLU A 206 -3.57 23.12 -16.61
C GLU A 206 -3.63 24.28 -17.61
N LYS A 207 -4.84 24.75 -17.99
CA LYS A 207 -5.02 25.91 -18.90
C LYS A 207 -4.42 27.19 -18.35
N ALA A 208 -4.24 27.32 -17.04
CA ALA A 208 -3.54 28.45 -16.43
C ALA A 208 -2.03 28.48 -16.74
N GLY A 209 -1.47 27.36 -17.17
CA GLY A 209 -0.11 27.26 -17.70
C GLY A 209 1.01 27.33 -16.65
N LYS A 210 0.71 27.27 -15.34
CA LYS A 210 1.70 27.35 -14.25
C LYS A 210 2.42 26.03 -14.00
N GLY A 211 1.72 24.90 -14.14
CA GLY A 211 2.24 23.56 -13.92
C GLY A 211 1.82 22.60 -15.01
N ILE A 212 2.22 21.35 -14.86
CA ILE A 212 1.83 20.20 -15.69
C ILE A 212 1.49 19.03 -14.79
N ALA A 213 0.47 18.28 -15.16
CA ALA A 213 0.17 16.99 -14.56
C ALA A 213 1.04 15.90 -15.18
N ILE A 214 1.50 14.99 -14.34
CA ILE A 214 2.27 13.81 -14.75
C ILE A 214 1.55 12.56 -14.26
N ALA A 215 1.56 11.50 -15.07
CA ALA A 215 0.94 10.23 -14.72
C ALA A 215 1.80 9.05 -15.18
N GLY A 216 1.75 7.96 -14.44
CA GLY A 216 2.45 6.72 -14.79
C GLY A 216 1.80 5.52 -14.14
N PHE A 217 1.82 4.39 -14.84
CA PHE A 217 1.30 3.12 -14.35
C PHE A 217 2.38 2.31 -13.65
N GLY A 218 2.02 1.73 -12.53
CA GLY A 218 2.75 0.73 -11.76
C GLY A 218 1.75 -0.30 -11.21
N PRO A 219 2.01 -0.96 -10.09
CA PRO A 219 1.10 -1.99 -9.57
C PRO A 219 -0.06 -1.43 -8.72
N LEU A 220 -0.39 -0.15 -8.80
CA LEU A 220 -1.40 0.49 -7.96
C LEU A 220 -2.83 0.13 -8.40
N VAL A 221 -3.64 -0.41 -7.48
CA VAL A 221 -5.03 -0.82 -7.73
C VAL A 221 -5.99 -0.21 -6.72
N GLU A 222 -7.01 0.49 -7.20
CA GLU A 222 -8.19 0.86 -6.42
C GLU A 222 -9.10 -0.36 -6.33
N ARG A 223 -9.52 -0.74 -5.11
CA ARG A 223 -10.26 -1.98 -4.88
C ARG A 223 -11.18 -1.90 -3.67
N LEU A 224 -12.11 -2.85 -3.59
CA LEU A 224 -12.87 -3.14 -2.38
C LEU A 224 -12.22 -4.32 -1.65
N GLU A 225 -12.13 -4.21 -0.34
CA GLU A 225 -11.84 -5.31 0.58
C GLU A 225 -13.16 -5.74 1.24
N MET A 226 -13.46 -7.03 1.21
CA MET A 226 -14.65 -7.62 1.84
C MET A 226 -14.27 -8.17 3.22
N ASN A 227 -14.87 -7.64 4.28
CA ASN A 227 -14.58 -8.13 5.62
C ASN A 227 -15.14 -9.56 5.81
N MET A 228 -14.28 -10.53 6.03
CA MET A 228 -14.69 -11.92 6.26
C MET A 228 -15.16 -12.19 7.69
N THR A 229 -15.12 -11.14 8.54
CA THR A 229 -15.48 -11.22 9.97
C THR A 229 -16.56 -10.21 10.32
N ASP A 230 -17.32 -10.48 11.37
CA ASP A 230 -18.46 -9.66 11.77
C ASP A 230 -18.02 -8.34 12.43
N PRO A 231 -18.31 -7.16 11.82
CA PRO A 231 -18.00 -5.87 12.38
C PRO A 231 -19.07 -5.32 13.33
N SER A 232 -20.07 -6.12 13.70
CA SER A 232 -21.21 -5.66 14.50
C SER A 232 -20.79 -5.00 15.82
N PRO A 233 -21.33 -3.81 16.14
CA PRO A 233 -21.05 -3.15 17.41
C PRO A 233 -21.65 -3.88 18.62
N SER A 234 -22.47 -4.90 18.41
CA SER A 234 -23.00 -5.76 19.50
C SER A 234 -21.98 -6.76 20.02
N LEU A 235 -20.89 -6.99 19.28
CA LEU A 235 -19.80 -7.86 19.70
C LEU A 235 -18.81 -7.11 20.61
N ASP A 236 -18.19 -7.84 21.53
CA ASP A 236 -17.11 -7.32 22.36
C ASP A 236 -15.85 -7.02 21.51
N ALA A 237 -14.93 -6.21 22.08
CA ALA A 237 -13.74 -5.77 21.37
C ALA A 237 -12.76 -6.91 21.00
N ASP A 238 -12.79 -8.03 21.71
CA ASP A 238 -11.91 -9.18 21.45
C ASP A 238 -12.48 -10.12 20.38
N THR A 239 -13.73 -9.89 19.99
CA THR A 239 -14.47 -10.73 19.02
C THR A 239 -14.78 -9.97 17.74
N ARG A 240 -15.15 -8.69 17.86
CA ARG A 240 -15.53 -7.82 16.73
C ARG A 240 -14.43 -7.70 15.70
N SER A 241 -14.77 -7.92 14.42
CA SER A 241 -13.82 -7.91 13.29
C SER A 241 -12.60 -8.82 13.51
N THR A 242 -12.79 -9.94 14.20
CA THR A 242 -11.79 -11.00 14.34
C THR A 242 -12.32 -12.32 13.80
N ARG A 243 -11.45 -13.28 13.54
CA ARG A 243 -11.82 -14.60 13.02
C ARG A 243 -12.67 -15.43 14.00
N LYS A 244 -12.86 -14.96 15.25
CA LYS A 244 -13.76 -15.58 16.23
C LYS A 244 -15.24 -15.42 15.83
N ALA A 245 -15.57 -14.38 15.07
CA ALA A 245 -16.91 -14.10 14.55
C ALA A 245 -16.90 -14.00 13.02
N PRO A 246 -17.26 -15.05 12.29
CA PRO A 246 -17.41 -15.00 10.83
C PRO A 246 -18.50 -14.01 10.41
N HIS A 247 -18.30 -13.32 9.29
CA HIS A 247 -19.27 -12.35 8.77
C HIS A 247 -20.62 -13.04 8.45
N PRO A 248 -21.75 -12.45 8.83
CA PRO A 248 -23.06 -13.11 8.70
C PRO A 248 -23.50 -13.38 7.25
N PHE A 249 -23.00 -12.64 6.25
CA PHE A 249 -23.34 -12.86 4.85
C PHE A 249 -22.16 -12.74 3.88
N LEU A 250 -21.08 -12.00 4.20
CA LEU A 250 -19.92 -11.92 3.31
C LEU A 250 -19.07 -13.21 3.30
N THR A 251 -19.33 -14.16 4.17
CA THR A 251 -18.79 -15.52 4.07
C THR A 251 -19.40 -16.33 2.91
N ASP A 252 -20.61 -15.94 2.42
CA ASP A 252 -21.20 -16.53 1.21
C ASP A 252 -20.55 -15.94 -0.05
N ILE A 253 -19.82 -16.76 -0.79
CA ILE A 253 -19.15 -16.36 -2.03
C ILE A 253 -20.13 -15.82 -3.08
N ASN A 254 -21.37 -16.29 -3.10
CA ASN A 254 -22.37 -15.82 -4.07
C ASN A 254 -22.72 -14.35 -3.81
N VAL A 255 -22.71 -13.91 -2.54
CA VAL A 255 -22.91 -12.50 -2.19
C VAL A 255 -21.75 -11.66 -2.70
N ARG A 256 -20.49 -12.02 -2.36
CA ARG A 256 -19.31 -11.28 -2.82
C ARG A 256 -19.22 -11.22 -4.34
N LYS A 257 -19.50 -12.33 -5.02
CA LYS A 257 -19.52 -12.41 -6.48
C LYS A 257 -20.60 -11.52 -7.08
N ALA A 258 -21.81 -11.53 -6.53
CA ALA A 258 -22.90 -10.67 -6.99
C ALA A 258 -22.59 -9.18 -6.80
N LEU A 259 -21.99 -8.80 -5.68
CA LEU A 259 -21.52 -7.44 -5.43
C LEU A 259 -20.50 -7.00 -6.50
N SER A 260 -19.55 -7.86 -6.86
CA SER A 260 -18.59 -7.59 -7.94
C SER A 260 -19.22 -7.49 -9.33
N MET A 261 -20.17 -8.39 -9.65
CA MET A 261 -20.88 -8.40 -10.94
C MET A 261 -21.71 -7.12 -11.18
N ALA A 262 -22.21 -6.51 -10.12
CA ALA A 262 -23.04 -5.31 -10.19
C ALA A 262 -22.26 -4.03 -10.52
N ILE A 263 -20.93 -4.04 -10.54
CA ILE A 263 -20.10 -2.83 -10.71
C ILE A 263 -19.78 -2.57 -12.17
N ASP A 264 -20.06 -1.34 -12.64
CA ASP A 264 -19.63 -0.80 -13.95
C ASP A 264 -18.23 -0.18 -13.84
N ARG A 265 -17.20 -0.98 -14.04
CA ARG A 265 -15.81 -0.54 -13.95
C ARG A 265 -15.39 0.44 -15.05
N PRO A 266 -15.80 0.29 -16.33
CA PRO A 266 -15.57 1.29 -17.36
C PRO A 266 -16.03 2.68 -16.95
N LEU A 267 -17.21 2.81 -16.36
CA LEU A 267 -17.72 4.10 -15.89
C LEU A 267 -16.87 4.65 -14.73
N LEU A 268 -16.44 3.79 -13.79
CA LEU A 268 -15.54 4.24 -12.70
C LEU A 268 -14.22 4.77 -13.24
N VAL A 269 -13.64 4.11 -14.26
CA VAL A 269 -12.41 4.61 -14.92
C VAL A 269 -12.66 5.95 -15.57
N GLU A 270 -13.74 6.07 -16.33
CA GLU A 270 -14.08 7.30 -17.06
C GLU A 270 -14.19 8.51 -16.13
N ILE A 271 -14.99 8.40 -15.06
CA ILE A 271 -15.26 9.53 -14.17
C ILE A 271 -14.09 9.85 -13.22
N GLY A 272 -13.33 8.82 -12.77
CA GLY A 272 -12.34 9.00 -11.73
C GLY A 272 -10.92 9.21 -12.23
N TYR A 273 -10.54 8.59 -13.35
CA TYR A 273 -9.14 8.53 -13.77
C TYR A 273 -8.91 8.82 -15.25
N GLY A 274 -9.92 8.62 -16.13
CA GLY A 274 -9.75 8.79 -17.57
C GLY A 274 -8.54 8.03 -18.11
N LYS A 275 -7.64 8.72 -18.81
CA LYS A 275 -6.43 8.13 -19.39
C LYS A 275 -5.39 7.64 -18.34
N ALA A 276 -5.53 8.04 -17.09
CA ALA A 276 -4.70 7.58 -15.98
C ALA A 276 -5.30 6.37 -15.25
N GLY A 277 -6.27 5.69 -15.83
CA GLY A 277 -6.89 4.48 -15.30
C GLY A 277 -7.20 3.46 -16.38
N ASP A 278 -7.12 2.20 -16.03
CA ASP A 278 -7.59 1.08 -16.83
C ASP A 278 -8.50 0.18 -15.99
N VAL A 279 -9.47 -0.46 -16.64
CA VAL A 279 -10.31 -1.47 -16.00
C VAL A 279 -9.47 -2.68 -15.60
N THR A 280 -9.69 -3.23 -14.41
CA THR A 280 -8.98 -4.43 -13.99
C THR A 280 -9.85 -5.36 -13.16
N CYS A 281 -9.61 -6.67 -13.33
CA CYS A 281 -10.10 -7.73 -12.44
C CYS A 281 -8.95 -8.31 -11.58
N ASP A 282 -7.76 -7.71 -11.66
CA ASP A 282 -6.56 -8.22 -11.03
C ASP A 282 -6.09 -7.31 -9.90
N LEU A 283 -5.63 -7.91 -8.81
CA LEU A 283 -4.95 -7.22 -7.72
C LEU A 283 -3.51 -6.86 -8.10
N VAL A 284 -2.90 -7.67 -8.99
CA VAL A 284 -1.54 -7.46 -9.51
C VAL A 284 -1.61 -7.26 -11.02
N PRO A 285 -1.93 -6.04 -11.51
CA PRO A 285 -2.05 -5.76 -12.94
C PRO A 285 -0.70 -5.53 -13.63
N ALA A 286 0.34 -5.25 -12.86
CA ALA A 286 1.71 -5.01 -13.32
C ALA A 286 2.74 -5.54 -12.30
N PRO A 287 3.95 -5.94 -12.76
CA PRO A 287 4.37 -6.04 -14.15
C PRO A 287 3.69 -7.21 -14.90
N ASP A 288 3.75 -7.19 -16.23
CA ASP A 288 3.10 -8.17 -17.12
C ASP A 288 3.36 -9.63 -16.75
N LEU A 289 4.52 -9.95 -16.20
CA LEU A 289 4.90 -11.27 -15.76
C LEU A 289 3.90 -11.87 -14.74
N TYR A 290 3.33 -11.03 -13.88
CA TYR A 290 2.41 -11.42 -12.81
C TYR A 290 0.95 -11.05 -13.08
N ALA A 291 0.69 -10.34 -14.18
CA ALA A 291 -0.66 -9.92 -14.55
C ALA A 291 -1.49 -11.09 -15.09
N ALA A 292 -2.57 -11.44 -14.41
CA ALA A 292 -3.46 -12.53 -14.81
C ALA A 292 -4.30 -12.17 -16.06
N LYS A 293 -4.51 -10.86 -16.29
CA LYS A 293 -5.32 -10.32 -17.41
C LYS A 293 -6.74 -10.90 -17.42
N ASN A 294 -7.32 -11.04 -16.24
CA ASN A 294 -8.67 -11.54 -16.06
C ASN A 294 -9.71 -10.59 -16.67
N THR A 295 -10.77 -11.16 -17.24
CA THR A 295 -11.83 -10.42 -17.93
C THR A 295 -13.22 -10.63 -17.35
N HIS A 296 -13.36 -11.50 -16.34
CA HIS A 296 -14.64 -11.94 -15.79
C HIS A 296 -15.46 -10.83 -15.13
N CYS A 297 -14.86 -9.72 -14.78
CA CYS A 297 -15.48 -8.59 -14.09
C CYS A 297 -15.57 -7.31 -14.93
N LEU A 298 -15.12 -7.32 -16.19
CA LEU A 298 -15.03 -6.13 -17.03
C LEU A 298 -16.41 -5.60 -17.47
N LYS A 299 -17.42 -6.45 -17.44
CA LYS A 299 -18.79 -6.11 -17.83
C LYS A 299 -19.70 -6.14 -16.60
N GLN A 300 -20.47 -5.07 -16.41
CA GLN A 300 -21.55 -5.05 -15.43
C GLN A 300 -22.61 -6.09 -15.81
N ASP A 301 -23.11 -6.86 -14.84
CA ASP A 301 -24.15 -7.84 -15.00
C ASP A 301 -25.13 -7.84 -13.82
N ILE A 302 -26.01 -6.86 -13.80
CA ILE A 302 -27.08 -6.71 -12.77
C ILE A 302 -28.05 -7.88 -12.82
N ALA A 303 -28.40 -8.36 -14.02
CA ALA A 303 -29.34 -9.47 -14.19
C ALA A 303 -28.75 -10.77 -13.66
N GLY A 304 -27.50 -11.08 -14.03
CA GLY A 304 -26.76 -12.24 -13.52
C GLY A 304 -26.55 -12.20 -12.01
N ALA A 305 -26.23 -11.03 -11.44
CA ALA A 305 -26.08 -10.85 -10.01
C ALA A 305 -27.40 -11.13 -9.26
N ASN A 306 -28.53 -10.62 -9.75
CA ASN A 306 -29.85 -10.92 -9.19
C ASN A 306 -30.19 -12.42 -9.26
N ALA A 307 -29.93 -13.07 -10.39
CA ALA A 307 -30.16 -14.50 -10.57
C ALA A 307 -29.30 -15.35 -9.66
N LEU A 308 -28.03 -14.95 -9.48
CA LEU A 308 -27.08 -15.63 -8.57
C LEU A 308 -27.56 -15.57 -7.11
N LEU A 309 -27.92 -14.38 -6.63
CA LEU A 309 -28.43 -14.21 -5.26
C LEU A 309 -29.74 -14.98 -5.03
N GLU A 310 -30.66 -14.93 -6.00
CA GLU A 310 -31.92 -15.67 -5.94
C GLU A 310 -31.67 -17.18 -5.81
N LYS A 311 -30.77 -17.72 -6.66
CA LYS A 311 -30.36 -19.15 -6.63
C LYS A 311 -29.68 -19.53 -5.32
N ALA A 312 -28.91 -18.62 -4.72
CA ALA A 312 -28.24 -18.83 -3.44
C ALA A 312 -29.17 -18.72 -2.23
N GLY A 313 -30.46 -18.44 -2.45
CA GLY A 313 -31.49 -18.38 -1.40
C GLY A 313 -31.66 -16.99 -0.78
N TRP A 314 -30.99 -15.95 -1.31
CA TRP A 314 -31.16 -14.57 -0.88
C TRP A 314 -32.39 -13.97 -1.56
N LYS A 315 -33.53 -13.94 -0.86
CA LYS A 315 -34.82 -13.52 -1.39
C LYS A 315 -35.10 -12.04 -1.12
N LYS A 316 -35.65 -11.31 -2.09
CA LYS A 316 -36.10 -9.91 -1.89
C LYS A 316 -37.30 -9.88 -0.96
N GLY A 317 -37.21 -9.06 0.09
CA GLY A 317 -38.33 -8.72 0.98
C GLY A 317 -39.29 -7.69 0.34
N SER A 318 -40.33 -7.33 1.08
CA SER A 318 -41.30 -6.29 0.66
C SER A 318 -40.67 -4.89 0.60
N ASP A 319 -39.55 -4.69 1.32
CA ASP A 319 -38.72 -3.48 1.29
C ASP A 319 -37.71 -3.46 0.13
N GLY A 320 -37.69 -4.50 -0.70
CA GLY A 320 -36.76 -4.67 -1.82
C GLY A 320 -35.38 -5.17 -1.42
N ILE A 321 -35.09 -5.29 -0.11
CA ILE A 321 -33.79 -5.78 0.37
C ILE A 321 -33.82 -7.30 0.47
N ARG A 322 -32.69 -7.92 0.09
CA ARG A 322 -32.55 -9.38 0.18
C ARG A 322 -32.24 -9.85 1.59
N ALA A 323 -32.85 -10.97 1.94
CA ALA A 323 -32.60 -11.64 3.20
C ALA A 323 -32.53 -13.16 3.01
N LYS A 324 -31.81 -13.82 3.91
CA LYS A 324 -31.72 -15.28 4.05
C LYS A 324 -31.57 -15.63 5.53
N ASP A 325 -32.37 -16.57 6.00
CA ASP A 325 -32.34 -17.06 7.41
C ASP A 325 -32.41 -15.91 8.45
N GLY A 326 -33.20 -14.87 8.16
CA GLY A 326 -33.38 -13.69 9.00
C GLY A 326 -32.28 -12.63 8.89
N VAL A 327 -31.20 -12.88 8.14
CA VAL A 327 -30.11 -11.93 7.91
C VAL A 327 -30.40 -11.13 6.64
N LYS A 328 -30.41 -9.79 6.73
CA LYS A 328 -30.55 -8.89 5.58
C LYS A 328 -29.18 -8.56 4.98
N LEU A 329 -29.16 -8.33 3.66
CA LEU A 329 -27.99 -7.74 2.98
C LEU A 329 -27.97 -6.23 3.21
N SER A 330 -27.41 -5.81 4.32
CA SER A 330 -27.21 -4.40 4.69
C SER A 330 -25.72 -4.19 4.95
N ILE A 331 -25.08 -3.31 4.20
CA ILE A 331 -23.62 -3.08 4.14
C ILE A 331 -23.31 -1.69 4.64
N LEU A 332 -22.39 -1.58 5.61
CA LEU A 332 -21.65 -0.38 5.90
C LEU A 332 -20.39 -0.35 5.01
N TYR A 333 -20.37 0.59 4.05
CA TYR A 333 -19.29 0.76 3.09
C TYR A 333 -18.50 2.02 3.40
N GLN A 334 -17.25 1.86 3.84
CA GLN A 334 -16.42 2.99 4.24
C GLN A 334 -15.17 3.17 3.38
N THR A 335 -14.69 4.42 3.36
CA THR A 335 -13.40 4.81 2.76
C THR A 335 -12.91 6.14 3.37
N SER A 336 -11.74 6.61 2.94
CA SER A 336 -11.26 7.94 3.30
C SER A 336 -12.05 9.04 2.57
N THR A 337 -12.10 10.24 3.14
CA THR A 337 -12.62 11.44 2.49
C THR A 337 -11.76 11.76 1.25
N ASN A 338 -12.33 11.53 0.06
CA ASN A 338 -11.69 11.67 -1.24
C ASN A 338 -12.79 11.80 -2.30
N ALA A 339 -12.75 12.83 -3.14
CA ALA A 339 -13.82 13.11 -4.09
C ALA A 339 -14.10 11.95 -5.04
N VAL A 340 -13.07 11.39 -5.69
CA VAL A 340 -13.22 10.25 -6.62
C VAL A 340 -13.85 9.04 -5.92
N ARG A 341 -13.41 8.75 -4.68
CA ARG A 341 -13.96 7.62 -3.90
C ARG A 341 -15.40 7.85 -3.46
N GLN A 342 -15.77 9.07 -3.14
CA GLN A 342 -17.15 9.41 -2.81
C GLN A 342 -18.09 9.23 -4.01
N ASP A 343 -17.65 9.62 -5.21
CA ASP A 343 -18.39 9.38 -6.45
C ASP A 343 -18.51 7.87 -6.73
N PHE A 344 -17.44 7.10 -6.54
CA PHE A 344 -17.45 5.64 -6.66
C PHE A 344 -18.42 5.00 -5.66
N GLN A 345 -18.42 5.44 -4.40
CA GLN A 345 -19.34 4.94 -3.39
C GLN A 345 -20.80 5.20 -3.77
N ALA A 346 -21.11 6.40 -4.27
CA ALA A 346 -22.47 6.76 -4.67
C ALA A 346 -22.98 5.85 -5.81
N LEU A 347 -22.18 5.64 -6.85
CA LEU A 347 -22.52 4.76 -7.97
C LEU A 347 -22.62 3.29 -7.54
N ILE A 348 -21.68 2.80 -6.78
CA ILE A 348 -21.68 1.40 -6.30
C ILE A 348 -22.88 1.14 -5.40
N LYS A 349 -23.25 2.07 -4.53
CA LYS A 349 -24.46 2.00 -3.71
C LYS A 349 -25.72 1.89 -4.59
N GLU A 350 -25.82 2.70 -5.65
CA GLU A 350 -26.95 2.66 -6.57
C GLU A 350 -27.04 1.30 -7.30
N TRP A 351 -25.91 0.77 -7.75
CA TRP A 351 -25.88 -0.55 -8.40
C TRP A 351 -26.21 -1.68 -7.44
N TRP A 352 -25.71 -1.63 -6.20
CA TRP A 352 -26.02 -2.63 -5.18
C TRP A 352 -27.50 -2.60 -4.76
N GLN A 353 -28.12 -1.42 -4.75
CA GLN A 353 -29.57 -1.31 -4.53
C GLN A 353 -30.35 -2.06 -5.60
N GLN A 354 -29.95 -2.04 -6.86
CA GLN A 354 -30.61 -2.77 -7.96
C GLN A 354 -30.59 -4.29 -7.77
N ILE A 355 -29.61 -4.80 -7.04
CA ILE A 355 -29.51 -6.23 -6.71
C ILE A 355 -30.09 -6.55 -5.33
N GLY A 356 -30.72 -5.59 -4.64
CA GLY A 356 -31.41 -5.77 -3.36
C GLY A 356 -30.47 -5.74 -2.14
N VAL A 357 -29.40 -4.96 -2.21
CA VAL A 357 -28.47 -4.71 -1.10
C VAL A 357 -28.68 -3.27 -0.61
N GLU A 358 -28.96 -3.11 0.68
CA GLU A 358 -28.94 -1.83 1.37
C GLU A 358 -27.50 -1.41 1.64
N THR A 359 -27.18 -0.14 1.47
CA THR A 359 -25.80 0.35 1.66
C THR A 359 -25.80 1.68 2.39
N GLU A 360 -25.12 1.72 3.53
CA GLU A 360 -24.75 2.94 4.25
C GLU A 360 -23.33 3.34 3.86
N LEU A 361 -23.10 4.64 3.60
CA LEU A 361 -21.80 5.18 3.22
C LEU A 361 -21.17 5.91 4.40
N ARG A 362 -19.89 5.63 4.66
CA ARG A 362 -19.10 6.33 5.67
C ARG A 362 -17.77 6.80 5.09
N ASN A 363 -17.45 8.08 5.32
CA ASN A 363 -16.19 8.68 4.91
C ASN A 363 -15.42 9.19 6.13
N LEU A 364 -14.15 8.83 6.22
CA LEU A 364 -13.28 9.15 7.34
C LEU A 364 -12.13 10.04 6.86
N ASN A 365 -11.64 10.91 7.72
CA ASN A 365 -10.42 11.66 7.39
C ASN A 365 -9.28 10.68 7.10
N ALA A 366 -8.49 10.94 6.03
CA ALA A 366 -7.44 10.02 5.59
C ALA A 366 -6.39 9.74 6.66
N SER A 367 -6.05 10.72 7.50
CA SER A 367 -5.10 10.54 8.60
C SER A 367 -5.61 9.65 9.74
N VAL A 368 -6.93 9.53 9.88
CA VAL A 368 -7.58 8.61 10.82
C VAL A 368 -7.74 7.24 10.17
N PHE A 369 -8.31 7.20 8.96
CA PHE A 369 -8.57 5.95 8.23
C PHE A 369 -7.29 5.13 8.03
N PHE A 370 -6.21 5.77 7.55
CA PHE A 370 -4.89 5.13 7.35
C PHE A 370 -3.97 5.21 8.58
N GLY A 371 -4.47 5.72 9.71
CA GLY A 371 -3.70 5.79 10.95
C GLY A 371 -3.52 4.42 11.59
N GLY A 372 -2.44 4.28 12.36
CA GLY A 372 -2.11 3.06 13.12
C GLY A 372 -2.50 3.12 14.60
N ASP A 373 -3.32 4.09 15.03
CA ASP A 373 -3.70 4.25 16.43
C ASP A 373 -4.61 3.10 16.89
N PRO A 374 -4.17 2.21 17.79
CA PRO A 374 -4.98 1.11 18.30
C PRO A 374 -6.17 1.58 19.15
N GLY A 375 -6.16 2.82 19.65
CA GLY A 375 -7.28 3.43 20.37
C GLY A 375 -8.41 3.89 19.45
N SER A 376 -8.11 4.23 18.19
CA SER A 376 -9.12 4.69 17.22
C SER A 376 -9.99 3.55 16.72
N PRO A 377 -11.33 3.67 16.73
CA PRO A 377 -12.23 2.68 16.13
C PRO A 377 -12.29 2.78 14.60
N ASP A 378 -11.72 3.83 14.02
CA ASP A 378 -11.95 4.27 12.64
C ASP A 378 -10.77 3.97 11.70
N THR A 379 -9.75 3.22 12.18
CA THR A 379 -8.65 2.78 11.31
C THR A 379 -9.11 1.68 10.37
N TYR A 380 -8.59 1.69 9.13
CA TYR A 380 -8.89 0.62 8.15
C TYR A 380 -8.47 -0.77 8.64
N GLN A 381 -7.45 -0.85 9.49
CA GLN A 381 -6.98 -2.13 10.06
C GLN A 381 -7.99 -2.75 11.02
N LYS A 382 -8.74 -1.95 11.80
CA LYS A 382 -9.85 -2.47 12.64
C LYS A 382 -11.00 -2.97 11.79
N PHE A 383 -11.24 -2.33 10.68
CA PHE A 383 -12.27 -2.70 9.72
C PHE A 383 -13.65 -2.88 10.37
N TYR A 384 -14.08 -1.89 11.14
CA TYR A 384 -15.41 -1.87 11.77
C TYR A 384 -16.49 -1.44 10.75
N ALA A 385 -16.42 -2.07 9.59
CA ALA A 385 -17.34 -1.95 8.46
C ALA A 385 -17.40 -3.28 7.70
N ASP A 386 -18.37 -3.44 6.80
CA ASP A 386 -18.52 -4.66 5.99
C ASP A 386 -17.61 -4.60 4.75
N VAL A 387 -17.47 -3.42 4.15
CA VAL A 387 -16.66 -3.21 2.95
C VAL A 387 -15.83 -1.94 3.10
N GLU A 388 -14.57 -2.01 2.68
CA GLU A 388 -13.67 -0.87 2.58
C GLU A 388 -13.13 -0.68 1.18
N MET A 389 -12.90 0.59 0.79
CA MET A 389 -12.27 0.94 -0.48
C MET A 389 -11.02 1.77 -0.25
N TYR A 390 -9.94 1.35 -0.88
CA TYR A 390 -8.71 2.13 -0.97
C TYR A 390 -7.81 1.58 -2.08
N ALA A 391 -6.77 2.33 -2.44
CA ALA A 391 -5.74 1.85 -3.35
C ALA A 391 -4.50 1.40 -2.57
N ASN A 392 -3.87 0.33 -3.04
CA ASN A 392 -2.60 -0.13 -2.52
C ASN A 392 -1.68 -0.61 -3.65
N THR A 393 -0.40 -0.70 -3.33
CA THR A 393 0.68 -1.03 -4.26
C THR A 393 1.81 -1.74 -3.49
N PHE A 394 2.84 -2.16 -4.21
CA PHE A 394 4.09 -2.67 -3.66
C PHE A 394 5.28 -2.00 -4.33
N ASP A 395 6.44 -2.03 -3.67
CA ASP A 395 7.70 -1.55 -4.22
C ASP A 395 8.33 -2.60 -5.12
N GLY A 396 8.94 -2.14 -6.22
CA GLY A 396 9.61 -3.00 -7.19
C GLY A 396 8.68 -3.82 -8.06
N THR A 397 9.23 -4.87 -8.65
CA THR A 397 8.58 -5.65 -9.71
C THR A 397 8.21 -7.09 -9.31
N ASP A 398 8.44 -7.48 -8.06
CA ASP A 398 8.06 -8.79 -7.52
C ASP A 398 6.98 -8.64 -6.44
N PRO A 399 5.77 -9.18 -6.66
CA PRO A 399 4.64 -9.00 -5.74
C PRO A 399 4.66 -9.95 -4.54
N GLN A 400 5.71 -10.75 -4.32
CA GLN A 400 5.70 -11.80 -3.29
C GLN A 400 5.33 -11.27 -1.91
N ALA A 401 5.99 -10.21 -1.41
CA ALA A 401 5.68 -9.63 -0.10
C ALA A 401 4.23 -9.11 -0.04
N TYR A 402 3.78 -8.44 -1.09
CA TYR A 402 2.42 -7.92 -1.20
C TYR A 402 1.34 -9.03 -1.16
N LEU A 403 1.58 -10.14 -1.87
CA LEU A 403 0.69 -11.30 -1.81
C LEU A 403 0.78 -12.03 -0.46
N SER A 404 1.96 -12.04 0.18
CA SER A 404 2.15 -12.63 1.51
C SER A 404 1.38 -11.89 2.61
N ALA A 405 0.98 -10.63 2.37
CA ALA A 405 0.09 -9.89 3.27
C ALA A 405 -1.19 -10.66 3.60
N TYR A 406 -1.73 -11.43 2.66
CA TYR A 406 -2.98 -12.19 2.80
C TYR A 406 -2.81 -13.61 3.39
N ARG A 407 -1.62 -13.93 3.90
CA ARG A 407 -1.36 -15.19 4.62
C ARG A 407 -2.24 -15.28 5.88
N CYS A 408 -2.67 -16.50 6.21
CA CYS A 408 -3.29 -16.77 7.50
C CYS A 408 -2.36 -16.34 8.64
N GLY A 409 -2.90 -15.69 9.67
CA GLY A 409 -2.13 -15.20 10.81
C GLY A 409 -1.63 -13.76 10.70
N ASN A 410 -1.64 -13.16 9.48
CA ASN A 410 -1.26 -11.75 9.27
C ASN A 410 -2.44 -10.78 9.49
N GLU A 411 -3.56 -11.25 9.99
CA GLU A 411 -4.71 -10.40 10.25
C GLU A 411 -4.51 -9.48 11.48
N PRO A 412 -4.97 -8.22 11.40
CA PRO A 412 -5.05 -7.33 12.54
C PRO A 412 -5.99 -7.90 13.62
N LYS A 413 -5.56 -7.86 14.87
CA LYS A 413 -6.28 -8.36 16.03
C LYS A 413 -5.87 -7.63 17.31
N PRO A 414 -6.61 -7.71 18.41
CA PRO A 414 -6.26 -7.04 19.67
C PRO A 414 -4.84 -7.35 20.16
N GLU A 415 -4.40 -8.60 20.05
CA GLU A 415 -3.08 -9.06 20.50
C GLU A 415 -1.93 -8.39 19.71
N SER A 416 -2.13 -8.03 18.45
CA SER A 416 -1.17 -7.27 17.62
C SER A 416 -1.42 -5.76 17.67
N GLN A 417 -2.17 -5.26 18.65
CA GLN A 417 -2.60 -3.84 18.71
C GLN A 417 -3.28 -3.39 17.40
N TRP A 418 -4.01 -4.26 16.76
CA TRP A 418 -4.66 -4.05 15.46
C TRP A 418 -3.68 -3.80 14.31
N GLN A 419 -2.41 -4.13 14.47
CA GLN A 419 -1.46 -4.10 13.37
C GLN A 419 -1.50 -5.43 12.61
N GLY A 420 -1.43 -5.36 11.31
CA GLY A 420 -1.46 -6.51 10.41
C GLY A 420 -1.84 -6.09 8.98
N ALA A 421 -1.40 -6.87 8.00
CA ALA A 421 -1.59 -6.53 6.58
C ALA A 421 -2.85 -7.19 5.98
N ASN A 422 -3.30 -8.33 6.55
CA ASN A 422 -4.47 -9.07 6.09
C ASN A 422 -5.77 -8.48 6.67
N ILE A 423 -6.13 -7.27 6.24
CA ILE A 423 -7.25 -6.53 6.85
C ILE A 423 -8.62 -7.16 6.61
N ASN A 424 -8.81 -7.92 5.53
CA ASN A 424 -10.06 -8.61 5.24
C ASN A 424 -10.22 -9.96 5.95
N ARG A 425 -9.18 -10.42 6.66
CA ARG A 425 -9.13 -11.69 7.44
C ARG A 425 -9.32 -12.93 6.56
N TYR A 426 -9.00 -12.84 5.28
CA TYR A 426 -8.93 -14.02 4.40
C TYR A 426 -7.97 -15.05 4.96
N CYS A 427 -8.33 -16.34 4.89
CA CYS A 427 -7.42 -17.40 5.29
C CYS A 427 -7.80 -18.69 4.55
N ASP A 428 -6.84 -19.15 3.74
CA ASP A 428 -6.93 -20.40 3.00
C ASP A 428 -5.56 -21.11 3.05
N PRO A 429 -5.45 -22.30 3.65
CA PRO A 429 -4.20 -23.05 3.70
C PRO A 429 -3.61 -23.37 2.32
N ALA A 430 -4.44 -23.45 1.26
CA ALA A 430 -3.96 -23.66 -0.10
C ALA A 430 -3.25 -22.39 -0.63
N TYR A 431 -3.74 -21.22 -0.25
CA TYR A 431 -3.08 -19.95 -0.56
C TYR A 431 -1.70 -19.87 0.13
N ASP A 432 -1.63 -20.21 1.41
CA ASP A 432 -0.37 -20.24 2.17
C ASP A 432 0.65 -21.21 1.54
N ALA A 433 0.21 -22.39 1.14
CA ALA A 433 1.09 -23.36 0.46
C ALA A 433 1.62 -22.84 -0.89
N LEU A 434 0.81 -22.05 -1.64
CA LEU A 434 1.28 -21.40 -2.86
C LEU A 434 2.27 -20.27 -2.58
N LEU A 435 2.11 -19.51 -1.50
CA LEU A 435 3.08 -18.52 -1.06
C LEU A 435 4.43 -19.16 -0.73
N ASP A 436 4.44 -20.30 -0.01
CA ASP A 436 5.66 -21.03 0.30
C ASP A 436 6.33 -21.52 -0.99
N LYS A 437 5.55 -22.02 -1.94
CA LYS A 437 6.06 -22.41 -3.27
C LYS A 437 6.62 -21.21 -4.04
N LEU A 438 5.96 -20.04 -4.01
CA LEU A 438 6.46 -18.81 -4.63
C LEU A 438 7.80 -18.42 -4.03
N SER A 439 7.89 -18.44 -2.70
CA SER A 439 9.11 -18.10 -1.96
C SER A 439 10.31 -19.00 -2.34
N ALA A 440 10.07 -20.27 -2.62
CA ALA A 440 11.08 -21.24 -3.00
C ALA A 440 11.38 -21.31 -4.51
N THR A 441 10.64 -20.56 -5.34
CA THR A 441 10.75 -20.65 -6.81
C THR A 441 11.66 -19.54 -7.36
N GLY A 442 12.77 -19.91 -8.02
CA GLY A 442 13.70 -18.96 -8.66
C GLY A 442 13.43 -18.68 -10.13
N ASP A 443 12.77 -19.60 -10.83
CA ASP A 443 12.42 -19.43 -12.24
C ASP A 443 11.34 -18.34 -12.39
N LEU A 444 11.66 -17.25 -13.09
CA LEU A 444 10.79 -16.08 -13.22
C LEU A 444 9.44 -16.42 -13.86
N LYS A 445 9.40 -17.31 -14.85
CA LYS A 445 8.15 -17.70 -15.49
C LYS A 445 7.25 -18.46 -14.52
N LYS A 446 7.82 -19.40 -13.78
CA LYS A 446 7.07 -20.16 -12.76
C LYS A 446 6.62 -19.24 -11.60
N ARG A 447 7.44 -18.25 -11.21
CA ARG A 447 7.03 -17.23 -10.25
C ARG A 447 5.80 -16.47 -10.75
N GLY A 448 5.81 -16.04 -12.02
CA GLY A 448 4.67 -15.39 -12.67
C GLY A 448 3.41 -16.26 -12.63
N GLU A 449 3.52 -17.55 -13.00
CA GLU A 449 2.41 -18.51 -12.97
C GLU A 449 1.83 -18.69 -11.55
N ILE A 450 2.67 -18.76 -10.52
CA ILE A 450 2.22 -18.87 -9.11
C ILE A 450 1.59 -17.55 -8.65
N GLY A 451 2.19 -16.41 -8.97
CA GLY A 451 1.63 -15.10 -8.63
C GLY A 451 0.25 -14.86 -9.24
N ILE A 452 0.06 -15.30 -10.49
CA ILE A 452 -1.26 -15.29 -11.16
C ILE A 452 -2.27 -16.18 -10.42
N GLN A 453 -1.88 -17.37 -9.95
CA GLN A 453 -2.76 -18.24 -9.17
C GLN A 453 -3.17 -17.59 -7.86
N LEU A 454 -2.21 -17.00 -7.12
CA LEU A 454 -2.49 -16.28 -5.88
C LEU A 454 -3.42 -15.08 -6.12
N ASN A 455 -3.18 -14.29 -7.17
CA ASN A 455 -4.09 -13.22 -7.58
C ASN A 455 -5.51 -13.74 -7.82
N ASN A 456 -5.65 -14.86 -8.54
CA ASN A 456 -6.96 -15.44 -8.87
C ASN A 456 -7.70 -15.94 -7.63
N MET A 457 -7.02 -16.53 -6.66
CA MET A 457 -7.63 -16.98 -5.42
C MET A 457 -8.28 -15.83 -4.65
N LEU A 458 -7.67 -14.63 -4.64
CA LEU A 458 -8.21 -13.46 -3.97
C LEU A 458 -9.34 -12.78 -4.75
N THR A 459 -9.20 -12.65 -6.09
CA THR A 459 -10.03 -11.76 -6.90
C THR A 459 -11.13 -12.48 -7.70
N LYS A 460 -10.91 -13.73 -8.07
CA LYS A 460 -11.76 -14.50 -8.99
C LYS A 460 -12.40 -15.71 -8.31
N ASP A 461 -11.63 -16.42 -7.48
CA ASP A 461 -12.10 -17.65 -6.88
C ASP A 461 -12.81 -17.40 -5.54
N SER A 462 -12.36 -16.43 -4.75
CA SER A 462 -12.99 -16.06 -3.46
C SER A 462 -13.76 -14.74 -3.48
N TYR A 463 -13.42 -13.80 -4.35
CA TYR A 463 -13.96 -12.43 -4.35
C TYR A 463 -13.81 -11.72 -2.99
N THR A 464 -12.78 -12.02 -2.23
CA THR A 464 -12.48 -11.32 -0.98
C THR A 464 -11.88 -9.94 -1.26
N ILE A 465 -11.24 -9.80 -2.42
CA ILE A 465 -10.81 -8.54 -2.99
C ILE A 465 -11.52 -8.34 -4.32
N VAL A 466 -12.11 -7.17 -4.50
CA VAL A 466 -12.81 -6.78 -5.72
C VAL A 466 -12.06 -5.61 -6.37
N PRO A 467 -11.16 -5.86 -7.32
CA PRO A 467 -10.47 -4.81 -8.05
C PRO A 467 -11.46 -3.95 -8.85
N LEU A 468 -11.21 -2.64 -8.88
CA LEU A 468 -12.02 -1.65 -9.58
C LEU A 468 -11.25 -1.04 -10.74
N VAL A 469 -10.12 -0.39 -10.43
CA VAL A 469 -9.32 0.38 -11.39
C VAL A 469 -7.84 0.07 -11.18
N HIS A 470 -7.15 -0.33 -12.24
CA HIS A 470 -5.69 -0.20 -12.32
C HIS A 470 -5.41 1.27 -12.54
N ARG A 471 -5.08 1.97 -11.47
CA ARG A 471 -4.88 3.41 -11.51
C ARG A 471 -3.42 3.78 -11.68
N GLY A 472 -3.16 4.77 -12.53
CA GLY A 472 -1.89 5.46 -12.55
C GLY A 472 -1.69 6.29 -11.28
N ARG A 473 -0.45 6.53 -10.91
CA ARG A 473 -0.10 7.63 -10.03
C ARG A 473 -0.25 8.92 -10.84
N VAL A 474 -1.03 9.86 -10.31
CA VAL A 474 -1.21 11.19 -10.92
C VAL A 474 -0.71 12.22 -9.93
N SER A 475 0.24 13.03 -10.36
CA SER A 475 0.81 14.14 -9.59
C SER A 475 0.98 15.35 -10.50
N ALA A 476 1.33 16.50 -9.96
CA ALA A 476 1.62 17.68 -10.76
C ALA A 476 2.84 18.41 -10.25
N HIS A 477 3.55 19.06 -11.14
CA HIS A 477 4.64 19.96 -10.74
C HIS A 477 4.63 21.29 -11.50
N ALA A 478 5.15 22.32 -10.85
CA ALA A 478 5.33 23.62 -11.47
C ALA A 478 6.28 23.52 -12.65
N LYS A 479 6.02 24.29 -13.74
CA LYS A 479 6.92 24.36 -14.89
C LYS A 479 8.31 24.91 -14.56
N SER A 480 8.42 25.64 -13.45
CA SER A 480 9.69 26.15 -12.94
C SER A 480 10.49 25.12 -12.14
N LEU A 481 9.94 23.92 -11.88
CA LEU A 481 10.62 22.85 -11.18
C LEU A 481 11.19 21.84 -12.19
N GLY A 482 12.51 21.69 -12.22
CA GLY A 482 13.24 20.75 -13.04
C GLY A 482 13.69 19.52 -12.26
N GLY A 483 14.05 18.45 -12.98
CA GLY A 483 14.58 17.21 -12.39
C GLY A 483 13.54 16.24 -11.85
N VAL A 484 12.25 16.55 -11.96
CA VAL A 484 11.16 15.66 -11.51
C VAL A 484 11.06 14.44 -12.43
N VAL A 485 11.19 13.26 -11.87
CA VAL A 485 10.99 11.98 -12.57
C VAL A 485 10.00 11.14 -11.74
N LEU A 486 8.81 10.91 -12.29
CA LEU A 486 7.78 10.10 -11.63
C LEU A 486 8.27 8.64 -11.52
N ASN A 487 8.16 8.09 -10.31
CA ASN A 487 8.46 6.68 -10.05
C ASN A 487 7.20 5.97 -9.56
N THR A 488 6.81 4.93 -10.26
CA THR A 488 5.65 4.10 -9.92
C THR A 488 6.01 2.80 -9.19
N TRP A 489 7.31 2.52 -9.03
CA TRP A 489 7.86 1.31 -8.42
C TRP A 489 8.51 1.55 -7.05
N ASP A 490 8.62 2.82 -6.64
CA ASP A 490 9.16 3.28 -5.35
C ASP A 490 8.48 4.60 -4.97
N SER A 491 9.03 5.36 -4.04
CA SER A 491 8.54 6.68 -3.68
C SER A 491 8.58 7.66 -4.86
N GLU A 492 7.55 8.48 -5.04
CA GLU A 492 7.55 9.57 -6.03
C GLU A 492 8.63 10.63 -5.74
N LEU A 493 9.07 10.74 -4.49
CA LEU A 493 10.13 11.66 -4.07
C LEU A 493 11.54 11.03 -4.14
N TRP A 494 11.65 9.89 -4.80
CA TRP A 494 12.89 9.09 -4.86
C TRP A 494 14.12 9.87 -5.32
N ASN A 495 13.94 10.84 -6.21
CA ASN A 495 15.02 11.67 -6.76
C ASN A 495 14.91 13.15 -6.35
N VAL A 496 14.22 13.45 -5.23
CA VAL A 496 14.02 14.85 -4.76
C VAL A 496 15.34 15.60 -4.53
N ALA A 497 16.43 14.91 -4.30
CA ALA A 497 17.78 15.50 -4.24
C ALA A 497 18.26 16.09 -5.57
N ASP A 498 17.71 15.64 -6.69
CA ASP A 498 18.05 16.05 -8.05
C ASP A 498 17.18 17.20 -8.58
N TRP A 499 16.16 17.60 -7.80
CA TRP A 499 15.26 18.67 -8.21
C TRP A 499 15.94 20.03 -8.12
N TYR A 500 15.65 20.90 -9.08
CA TYR A 500 16.23 22.24 -9.17
C TYR A 500 15.24 23.26 -9.73
N ARG A 501 15.56 24.56 -9.54
CA ARG A 501 14.77 25.64 -10.12
C ARG A 501 15.22 25.88 -11.55
N ILE A 502 14.31 25.79 -12.51
CA ILE A 502 14.54 26.23 -13.90
C ILE A 502 14.58 27.76 -13.92
N LYS A 503 15.65 28.31 -14.51
CA LYS A 503 15.87 29.77 -14.63
C LYS A 503 15.08 30.35 -15.81
#